data_79b4812ca5779d5cebf20279065b06ac
#
_entry.id   79b4812ca5779d5cebf20279065b06ac
#
_cell.length_a   1.000
_cell.length_b   1.000
_cell.length_c   1.000
_cell.angle_alpha   90.00
_cell.angle_beta   90.00
_cell.angle_gamma   90.00
#
_symmetry.space_group_name_H-M   'P 1'
#
loop_
_entity.id
_entity.type
_entity.pdbx_description
1 polymer ?
#
loop_
_entity_poly.entity_id
_entity_poly.type
_entity_poly.pdbx_seq_one_letter_code
_entity_poly.pdbx_strand_id
1 'polypeptide(L)'
;TDNEELNRLMDKHQLEEHKRLLSEHTRTLIFSLITAFSSLMIICVFCFMWNDRKRKKHYIALQHELTQKRVDTMLLKEEELSESNKEHIDKKRSELTEQQIQLCISVLKTTDCYDQLEALERATPKQLLVMRSLRKEIRSDISNAFVDVMMNLKERYPALTGDDVFFCVLSLLCCSKTVVMELMDATSDALKTRKNRIKNKMDAQIFERVFGVDNQ
;
A
#
# COMPACT_ATOMS: atom_id res chain seq x y z
N THR A 1 -13.20 -43.36 72.41
CA THR A 1 -12.23 -43.51 71.27
C THR A 1 -12.91 -43.70 69.94
N ASP A 2 -13.98 -44.50 69.85
CA ASP A 2 -14.64 -44.78 68.55
C ASP A 2 -15.34 -43.58 67.90
N ASN A 3 -15.89 -42.67 68.74
CA ASN A 3 -16.56 -41.45 68.25
C ASN A 3 -15.58 -40.41 67.66
N GLU A 4 -14.34 -40.35 68.13
CA GLU A 4 -13.32 -39.44 67.59
C GLU A 4 -12.77 -39.92 66.24
N GLU A 5 -12.64 -41.22 66.04
CA GLU A 5 -12.25 -41.81 64.77
C GLU A 5 -13.35 -41.63 63.71
N LEU A 6 -14.62 -41.78 64.08
CA LEU A 6 -15.76 -41.58 63.20
C LEU A 6 -15.86 -40.11 62.74
N ASN A 7 -15.65 -39.18 63.65
CA ASN A 7 -15.64 -37.75 63.31
C ASN A 7 -14.47 -37.40 62.39
N ARG A 8 -13.27 -37.95 62.62
CA ARG A 8 -12.12 -37.74 61.71
C ARG A 8 -12.35 -38.31 60.31
N LEU A 9 -13.05 -39.45 60.23
CA LEU A 9 -13.41 -40.04 58.92
C LEU A 9 -14.44 -39.23 58.17
N MET A 10 -15.44 -38.70 58.89
CA MET A 10 -16.44 -37.79 58.29
C MET A 10 -15.83 -36.49 57.84
N ASP A 11 -14.93 -35.86 58.60
CA ASP A 11 -14.23 -34.63 58.19
C ASP A 11 -13.32 -34.86 56.97
N LYS A 12 -12.65 -36.00 56.90
CA LYS A 12 -11.87 -36.35 55.71
C LYS A 12 -12.77 -36.51 54.48
N HIS A 13 -13.90 -37.20 54.62
CA HIS A 13 -14.80 -37.41 53.51
C HIS A 13 -15.40 -36.07 52.97
N GLN A 14 -15.81 -35.18 53.88
CA GLN A 14 -16.26 -33.86 53.52
C GLN A 14 -15.19 -33.02 52.85
N LEU A 15 -13.93 -33.12 53.31
CA LEU A 15 -12.81 -32.41 52.71
C LEU A 15 -12.49 -32.94 51.31
N GLU A 16 -12.60 -34.25 51.08
CA GLU A 16 -12.40 -34.84 49.76
C GLU A 16 -13.51 -34.51 48.79
N GLU A 17 -14.78 -34.50 49.22
CA GLU A 17 -15.92 -34.05 48.41
C GLU A 17 -15.78 -32.57 48.01
N HIS A 18 -15.38 -31.72 48.97
CA HIS A 18 -15.15 -30.31 48.70
C HIS A 18 -14.00 -30.09 47.70
N LYS A 19 -12.93 -30.83 47.78
CA LYS A 19 -11.84 -30.82 46.81
C LYS A 19 -12.29 -31.30 45.44
N ARG A 20 -13.11 -32.32 45.32
CA ARG A 20 -13.67 -32.82 44.06
C ARG A 20 -14.57 -31.75 43.39
N LEU A 21 -15.48 -31.15 44.16
CA LEU A 21 -16.35 -30.10 43.66
C LEU A 21 -15.55 -28.86 43.17
N LEU A 22 -14.49 -28.46 43.91
CA LEU A 22 -13.62 -27.37 43.53
C LEU A 22 -12.86 -27.69 42.23
N SER A 23 -12.38 -28.95 42.09
CA SER A 23 -11.67 -29.37 40.90
C SER A 23 -12.55 -29.44 39.65
N GLU A 24 -13.81 -29.86 39.80
CA GLU A 24 -14.77 -29.86 38.72
C GLU A 24 -15.15 -28.44 38.30
N HIS A 25 -15.34 -27.53 39.25
CA HIS A 25 -15.66 -26.13 38.96
C HIS A 25 -14.49 -25.41 38.27
N THR A 26 -13.28 -25.62 38.71
CA THR A 26 -12.08 -25.08 38.03
C THR A 26 -11.92 -25.65 36.65
N ARG A 27 -12.19 -26.93 36.46
CA ARG A 27 -12.13 -27.56 35.13
C ARG A 27 -13.16 -26.99 34.17
N THR A 28 -14.40 -26.79 34.60
CA THR A 28 -15.47 -26.17 33.78
C THR A 28 -15.14 -24.72 33.44
N LEU A 29 -14.57 -23.93 34.34
CA LEU A 29 -14.12 -22.57 34.09
C LEU A 29 -12.99 -22.53 33.04
N ILE A 30 -12.00 -23.44 33.13
CA ILE A 30 -10.92 -23.52 32.15
C ILE A 30 -11.45 -23.88 30.76
N PHE A 31 -12.36 -24.86 30.66
CA PHE A 31 -12.99 -25.19 29.37
C PHE A 31 -13.81 -24.05 28.81
N SER A 32 -14.55 -23.33 29.63
CA SER A 32 -15.32 -22.14 29.21
C SER A 32 -14.41 -21.04 28.70
N LEU A 33 -13.28 -20.77 29.34
CA LEU A 33 -12.27 -19.81 28.88
C LEU A 33 -11.65 -20.21 27.54
N ILE A 34 -11.28 -21.49 27.39
CA ILE A 34 -10.68 -21.99 26.13
C ILE A 34 -11.69 -21.87 24.98
N THR A 35 -12.96 -22.22 25.20
CA THR A 35 -14.00 -22.08 24.16
C THR A 35 -14.29 -20.63 23.80
N ALA A 36 -14.29 -19.73 24.78
CA ALA A 36 -14.42 -18.29 24.53
C ALA A 36 -13.26 -17.72 23.72
N PHE A 37 -12.02 -18.08 24.06
CA PHE A 37 -10.84 -17.67 23.32
C PHE A 37 -10.82 -18.22 21.89
N SER A 38 -11.19 -19.49 21.68
CA SER A 38 -11.23 -20.09 20.36
C SER A 38 -12.28 -19.43 19.47
N SER A 39 -13.46 -19.11 20.01
CA SER A 39 -14.52 -18.39 19.25
C SER A 39 -14.08 -16.98 18.87
N LEU A 40 -13.40 -16.25 19.75
CA LEU A 40 -12.85 -14.92 19.46
C LEU A 40 -11.83 -14.97 18.33
N MET A 41 -10.92 -15.95 18.34
CA MET A 41 -9.93 -16.15 17.28
C MET A 41 -10.58 -16.44 15.93
N ILE A 42 -11.62 -17.26 15.89
CA ILE A 42 -12.36 -17.56 14.65
C ILE A 42 -13.01 -16.28 14.09
N ILE A 43 -13.62 -15.45 14.94
CA ILE A 43 -14.22 -14.17 14.53
C ILE A 43 -13.15 -13.23 13.95
N CYS A 44 -12.00 -13.11 14.62
CA CYS A 44 -10.88 -12.28 14.13
C CYS A 44 -10.39 -12.73 12.76
N VAL A 45 -10.17 -14.04 12.56
CA VAL A 45 -9.76 -14.60 11.27
C VAL A 45 -10.83 -14.34 10.20
N PHE A 46 -12.10 -14.50 10.52
CA PHE A 46 -13.20 -14.24 9.59
C PHE A 46 -13.27 -12.76 9.20
N CYS A 47 -13.15 -11.83 10.15
CA CYS A 47 -13.11 -10.40 9.89
C CYS A 47 -11.90 -10.01 9.02
N PHE A 48 -10.73 -10.59 9.30
CA PHE A 48 -9.53 -10.38 8.49
C PHE A 48 -9.72 -10.86 7.03
N MET A 49 -10.20 -12.10 6.85
CA MET A 49 -10.48 -12.64 5.51
C MET A 49 -11.56 -11.85 4.75
N TRP A 50 -12.58 -11.35 5.45
CA TRP A 50 -13.63 -10.54 4.86
C TRP A 50 -13.08 -9.19 4.35
N ASN A 51 -12.24 -8.55 5.16
CA ASN A 51 -11.61 -7.30 4.78
C ASN A 51 -10.64 -7.46 3.60
N ASP A 52 -9.84 -8.54 3.62
CA ASP A 52 -8.92 -8.87 2.51
C ASP A 52 -9.68 -9.15 1.19
N ARG A 53 -10.83 -9.87 1.25
CA ARG A 53 -11.68 -10.09 0.07
C ARG A 53 -12.26 -8.80 -0.50
N LYS A 54 -12.63 -7.82 0.35
CA LYS A 54 -13.11 -6.51 -0.11
C LYS A 54 -12.01 -5.74 -0.84
N ARG A 55 -10.79 -5.71 -0.27
CA ARG A 55 -9.61 -5.05 -0.87
C ARG A 55 -9.29 -5.67 -2.24
N LYS A 56 -9.25 -7.00 -2.34
CA LYS A 56 -8.97 -7.72 -3.61
C LYS A 56 -10.00 -7.43 -4.68
N LYS A 57 -11.30 -7.40 -4.36
CA LYS A 57 -12.34 -7.05 -5.34
C LYS A 57 -12.18 -5.64 -5.88
N HIS A 58 -11.87 -4.68 -5.02
CA HIS A 58 -11.65 -3.30 -5.44
C HIS A 58 -10.40 -3.18 -6.32
N TYR A 59 -9.32 -3.86 -5.96
CA TYR A 59 -8.10 -3.93 -6.75
C TYR A 59 -8.35 -4.51 -8.16
N ILE A 60 -9.08 -5.63 -8.26
CA ILE A 60 -9.41 -6.25 -9.56
C ILE A 60 -10.26 -5.31 -10.42
N ALA A 61 -11.24 -4.61 -9.84
CA ALA A 61 -12.07 -3.66 -10.57
C ALA A 61 -11.25 -2.49 -11.15
N LEU A 62 -10.34 -1.92 -10.33
CA LEU A 62 -9.42 -0.86 -10.76
C LEU A 62 -8.44 -1.34 -11.84
N GLN A 63 -7.91 -2.56 -11.71
CA GLN A 63 -7.03 -3.15 -12.71
C GLN A 63 -7.75 -3.36 -14.05
N HIS A 64 -9.02 -3.77 -14.02
CA HIS A 64 -9.82 -3.92 -15.24
C HIS A 64 -10.04 -2.56 -15.93
N GLU A 65 -10.34 -1.53 -15.16
CA GLU A 65 -10.51 -0.17 -15.70
C GLU A 65 -9.19 0.38 -16.28
N LEU A 66 -8.07 0.11 -15.61
CA LEU A 66 -6.73 0.48 -16.11
C LEU A 66 -6.43 -0.21 -17.45
N THR A 67 -6.76 -1.51 -17.56
CA THR A 67 -6.57 -2.27 -18.80
C THR A 67 -7.44 -1.70 -19.93
N GLN A 68 -8.70 -1.35 -19.64
CA GLN A 68 -9.58 -0.72 -20.61
C GLN A 68 -9.01 0.60 -21.13
N LYS A 69 -8.49 1.45 -20.23
CA LYS A 69 -7.84 2.71 -20.61
C LYS A 69 -6.58 2.53 -21.45
N ARG A 70 -5.84 1.43 -21.26
CA ARG A 70 -4.71 1.07 -22.14
C ARG A 70 -5.18 0.79 -23.57
N VAL A 71 -6.24 -0.02 -23.70
CA VAL A 71 -6.81 -0.36 -25.02
C VAL A 71 -7.26 0.90 -25.73
N ASP A 72 -7.98 1.79 -25.02
CA ASP A 72 -8.44 3.07 -25.58
C ASP A 72 -7.25 3.96 -26.03
N THR A 73 -6.14 3.94 -25.27
CA THR A 73 -4.93 4.69 -25.64
C THR A 73 -4.23 4.10 -26.88
N MET A 74 -4.23 2.77 -27.02
CA MET A 74 -3.67 2.10 -28.20
C MET A 74 -4.51 2.37 -29.45
N LEU A 75 -5.83 2.34 -29.35
CA LEU A 75 -6.72 2.65 -30.46
C LEU A 75 -6.52 4.10 -30.97
N LEU A 76 -6.28 5.04 -30.06
CA LEU A 76 -5.96 6.42 -30.45
C LEU A 76 -4.60 6.55 -31.14
N LYS A 77 -3.63 5.67 -30.85
CA LYS A 77 -2.34 5.61 -31.57
C LYS A 77 -2.52 5.20 -33.05
N GLU A 78 -3.44 4.29 -33.36
CA GLU A 78 -3.74 3.87 -34.72
C GLU A 78 -4.48 4.97 -35.52
N GLU A 79 -5.32 5.77 -34.88
CA GLU A 79 -6.01 6.92 -35.54
C GLU A 79 -5.04 8.07 -35.87
N GLU A 80 -3.85 8.14 -35.29
CA GLU A 80 -2.81 9.15 -35.54
C GLU A 80 -2.23 9.10 -36.97
N LEU A 81 -2.46 8.02 -37.72
CA LEU A 81 -2.04 7.86 -39.10
C LEU A 81 -2.90 8.69 -40.11
N SER A 82 -3.94 9.37 -39.64
CA SER A 82 -4.76 10.25 -40.45
C SER A 82 -4.52 11.73 -40.10
N GLU A 83 -3.87 12.45 -40.97
CA GLU A 83 -3.38 13.84 -40.79
C GLU A 83 -4.44 14.93 -40.44
N SER A 84 -5.73 14.61 -40.41
CA SER A 84 -6.82 15.63 -40.32
C SER A 84 -7.28 15.95 -38.90
N ASN A 85 -6.79 15.27 -37.82
CA ASN A 85 -7.35 15.44 -36.47
C ASN A 85 -6.32 15.57 -35.35
N LYS A 86 -5.11 16.01 -35.66
CA LYS A 86 -3.96 16.01 -34.74
C LYS A 86 -4.23 16.74 -33.40
N GLU A 87 -4.85 17.92 -33.47
CA GLU A 87 -5.11 18.71 -32.24
C GLU A 87 -6.16 18.07 -31.32
N HIS A 88 -7.20 17.46 -31.89
CA HIS A 88 -8.23 16.77 -31.13
C HIS A 88 -7.69 15.48 -30.48
N ILE A 89 -6.83 14.76 -31.22
CA ILE A 89 -6.15 13.54 -30.76
C ILE A 89 -5.20 13.86 -29.60
N ASP A 90 -4.41 14.93 -29.71
CA ASP A 90 -3.47 15.35 -28.67
C ASP A 90 -4.18 15.74 -27.37
N LYS A 91 -5.33 16.45 -27.48
CA LYS A 91 -6.15 16.78 -26.30
C LYS A 91 -6.71 15.52 -25.64
N LYS A 92 -7.31 14.62 -26.44
CA LYS A 92 -7.89 13.38 -25.92
C LYS A 92 -6.82 12.43 -25.32
N ARG A 93 -5.64 12.39 -25.91
CA ARG A 93 -4.48 11.66 -25.35
C ARG A 93 -4.06 12.24 -24.00
N SER A 94 -4.02 13.57 -23.88
CA SER A 94 -3.70 14.24 -22.61
C SER A 94 -4.73 13.91 -21.52
N GLU A 95 -6.02 13.89 -21.85
CA GLU A 95 -7.11 13.54 -20.93
C GLU A 95 -7.01 12.06 -20.49
N LEU A 96 -6.73 11.13 -21.42
CA LEU A 96 -6.56 9.72 -21.10
C LEU A 96 -5.32 9.46 -20.23
N THR A 97 -4.22 10.18 -20.50
CA THR A 97 -3.01 10.06 -19.68
C THR A 97 -3.28 10.52 -18.24
N GLU A 98 -4.03 11.62 -18.08
CA GLU A 98 -4.41 12.10 -16.74
C GLU A 98 -5.30 11.08 -16.01
N GLN A 99 -6.30 10.53 -16.69
CA GLN A 99 -7.15 9.48 -16.11
C GLN A 99 -6.34 8.24 -15.74
N GLN A 100 -5.37 7.84 -16.56
CA GLN A 100 -4.46 6.74 -16.26
C GLN A 100 -3.63 6.99 -15.01
N ILE A 101 -3.08 8.20 -14.85
CA ILE A 101 -2.34 8.59 -13.65
C ILE A 101 -3.25 8.52 -12.42
N GLN A 102 -4.46 9.06 -12.48
CA GLN A 102 -5.41 9.02 -11.36
C GLN A 102 -5.81 7.59 -10.98
N LEU A 103 -5.97 6.70 -11.96
CA LEU A 103 -6.20 5.28 -11.71
C LEU A 103 -5.01 4.61 -11.03
N CYS A 104 -3.77 4.88 -11.48
CA CYS A 104 -2.56 4.37 -10.83
C CYS A 104 -2.45 4.83 -9.38
N ILE A 105 -2.76 6.10 -9.09
CA ILE A 105 -2.83 6.65 -7.73
C ILE A 105 -3.89 5.92 -6.91
N SER A 106 -5.07 5.68 -7.49
CA SER A 106 -6.16 4.98 -6.81
C SER A 106 -5.80 3.53 -6.50
N VAL A 107 -5.14 2.85 -7.42
CA VAL A 107 -4.63 1.48 -7.21
C VAL A 107 -3.58 1.47 -6.10
N LEU A 108 -2.62 2.40 -6.13
CA LEU A 108 -1.58 2.49 -5.10
C LEU A 108 -2.18 2.72 -3.71
N LYS A 109 -3.22 3.56 -3.59
CA LYS A 109 -3.93 3.82 -2.33
C LYS A 109 -4.64 2.60 -1.74
N THR A 110 -4.87 1.55 -2.52
CA THR A 110 -5.45 0.29 -2.03
C THR A 110 -4.39 -0.73 -1.59
N THR A 111 -3.11 -0.43 -1.76
CA THR A 111 -1.99 -1.30 -1.39
C THR A 111 -1.40 -0.89 -0.04
N ASP A 112 -0.78 -1.84 0.65
CA ASP A 112 -0.03 -1.58 1.89
C ASP A 112 1.14 -0.61 1.67
N CYS A 113 1.59 -0.47 0.42
CA CYS A 113 2.62 0.49 0.00
C CYS A 113 2.22 1.94 0.29
N TYR A 114 0.95 2.30 0.16
CA TYR A 114 0.49 3.66 0.47
C TYR A 114 0.58 3.95 1.97
N ASP A 115 0.16 3.02 2.82
CA ASP A 115 0.27 3.12 4.28
C ASP A 115 1.75 3.23 4.71
N GLN A 116 2.65 2.51 4.03
CA GLN A 116 4.09 2.57 4.26
C GLN A 116 4.69 3.91 3.80
N LEU A 117 4.18 4.47 2.71
CA LEU A 117 4.59 5.79 2.20
C LEU A 117 4.20 6.90 3.19
N GLU A 118 2.97 6.86 3.74
CA GLU A 118 2.54 7.74 4.83
C GLU A 118 3.38 7.56 6.10
N ALA A 119 3.75 6.33 6.44
CA ALA A 119 4.64 6.06 7.57
C ALA A 119 6.02 6.67 7.37
N LEU A 120 6.56 6.65 6.13
CA LEU A 120 7.82 7.33 5.78
C LEU A 120 7.71 8.84 5.92
N GLU A 121 6.57 9.45 5.57
CA GLU A 121 6.35 10.89 5.73
C GLU A 121 6.36 11.35 7.18
N ARG A 122 5.86 10.51 8.09
CA ARG A 122 5.80 10.79 9.53
C ARG A 122 7.03 10.32 10.29
N ALA A 123 7.97 9.62 9.63
CA ALA A 123 9.11 9.00 10.28
C ALA A 123 10.16 10.00 10.73
N THR A 124 10.68 9.80 11.93
CA THR A 124 11.84 10.53 12.44
C THR A 124 13.14 10.08 11.76
N PRO A 125 14.20 10.91 11.73
CA PRO A 125 15.48 10.53 11.10
C PRO A 125 16.08 9.21 11.60
N LYS A 126 15.83 8.85 12.86
CA LYS A 126 16.30 7.57 13.45
C LYS A 126 15.52 6.37 12.89
N GLN A 127 14.21 6.52 12.68
CA GLN A 127 13.33 5.49 12.11
C GLN A 127 13.66 5.25 10.63
N LEU A 128 14.00 6.28 9.87
CA LEU A 128 14.40 6.19 8.47
C LEU A 128 15.61 5.28 8.24
N LEU A 129 16.55 5.22 9.20
CA LEU A 129 17.70 4.30 9.13
C LEU A 129 17.29 2.84 9.23
N VAL A 130 16.27 2.53 10.02
CA VAL A 130 15.75 1.15 10.19
C VAL A 130 14.91 0.71 9.00
N MET A 131 14.29 1.66 8.29
CA MET A 131 13.39 1.39 7.18
C MET A 131 14.08 1.20 5.80
N ARG A 132 15.41 1.02 5.77
CA ARG A 132 16.16 0.85 4.51
C ARG A 132 15.71 -0.33 3.64
N SER A 133 15.32 -1.46 4.25
CA SER A 133 14.78 -2.61 3.51
C SER A 133 13.44 -2.29 2.87
N LEU A 134 12.59 -1.56 3.58
CA LEU A 134 11.28 -1.14 3.13
C LEU A 134 11.32 -0.21 1.90
N ARG A 135 12.38 0.59 1.74
CA ARG A 135 12.53 1.48 0.57
C ARG A 135 12.54 0.72 -0.76
N LYS A 136 13.20 -0.43 -0.82
CA LYS A 136 13.26 -1.24 -2.04
C LYS A 136 11.89 -1.80 -2.40
N GLU A 137 11.15 -2.22 -1.40
CA GLU A 137 9.79 -2.75 -1.55
C GLU A 137 8.85 -1.66 -2.04
N ILE A 138 8.78 -0.51 -1.35
CA ILE A 138 8.00 0.65 -1.75
C ILE A 138 8.35 1.10 -3.17
N ARG A 139 9.65 1.19 -3.50
CA ARG A 139 10.10 1.56 -4.85
C ARG A 139 9.62 0.58 -5.91
N SER A 140 9.68 -0.73 -5.61
CA SER A 140 9.17 -1.78 -6.49
C SER A 140 7.68 -1.66 -6.72
N ASP A 141 6.92 -1.47 -5.66
CA ASP A 141 5.45 -1.40 -5.71
C ASP A 141 4.98 -0.16 -6.47
N ILE A 142 5.60 1.01 -6.22
CA ILE A 142 5.33 2.22 -7.01
C ILE A 142 5.69 1.99 -8.48
N SER A 143 6.84 1.38 -8.79
CA SER A 143 7.24 1.12 -10.16
C SER A 143 6.29 0.17 -10.87
N ASN A 144 5.78 -0.83 -10.17
CA ASN A 144 4.80 -1.78 -10.70
C ASN A 144 3.43 -1.11 -10.94
N ALA A 145 2.97 -0.27 -10.00
CA ALA A 145 1.71 0.45 -10.15
C ALA A 145 1.73 1.48 -11.29
N PHE A 146 2.90 2.07 -11.57
CA PHE A 146 3.07 3.12 -12.58
C PHE A 146 3.85 2.66 -13.82
N VAL A 147 3.96 1.36 -14.06
CA VAL A 147 4.79 0.81 -15.15
C VAL A 147 4.45 1.43 -16.51
N ASP A 148 3.17 1.61 -16.82
CA ASP A 148 2.74 2.17 -18.11
C ASP A 148 3.06 3.66 -18.23
N VAL A 149 2.85 4.42 -17.17
CA VAL A 149 3.20 5.86 -17.12
C VAL A 149 4.71 6.02 -17.30
N MET A 150 5.49 5.15 -16.66
CA MET A 150 6.96 5.13 -16.78
C MET A 150 7.41 4.76 -18.19
N MET A 151 6.79 3.76 -18.80
CA MET A 151 7.07 3.36 -20.19
C MET A 151 6.71 4.48 -21.17
N ASN A 152 5.54 5.07 -21.07
CA ASN A 152 5.10 6.18 -21.91
C ASN A 152 6.04 7.39 -21.81
N LEU A 153 6.47 7.75 -20.59
CA LEU A 153 7.45 8.81 -20.39
C LEU A 153 8.81 8.47 -21.01
N LYS A 154 9.25 7.22 -20.89
CA LYS A 154 10.52 6.76 -21.45
C LYS A 154 10.51 6.69 -22.98
N GLU A 155 9.41 6.25 -23.59
CA GLU A 155 9.20 6.25 -25.03
C GLU A 155 9.22 7.67 -25.60
N ARG A 156 8.50 8.59 -24.94
CA ARG A 156 8.41 9.98 -25.37
C ARG A 156 9.70 10.76 -25.14
N TYR A 157 10.44 10.45 -24.07
CA TYR A 157 11.70 11.10 -23.69
C TYR A 157 12.82 10.07 -23.47
N PRO A 158 13.39 9.49 -24.54
CA PRO A 158 14.42 8.45 -24.44
C PRO A 158 15.68 8.88 -23.69
N ALA A 159 15.94 10.20 -23.65
CA ALA A 159 17.08 10.79 -22.94
C ALA A 159 16.95 10.77 -21.40
N LEU A 160 15.75 10.48 -20.85
CA LEU A 160 15.55 10.33 -19.41
C LEU A 160 16.10 8.97 -18.94
N THR A 161 16.76 8.96 -17.81
CA THR A 161 17.15 7.70 -17.13
C THR A 161 15.94 7.08 -16.41
N GLY A 162 16.01 5.78 -16.05
CA GLY A 162 14.97 5.16 -15.22
C GLY A 162 14.71 5.88 -13.90
N ASP A 163 15.77 6.38 -13.26
CA ASP A 163 15.65 7.19 -12.05
C ASP A 163 15.03 8.57 -12.32
N ASP A 164 15.25 9.18 -13.50
CA ASP A 164 14.61 10.44 -13.86
C ASP A 164 13.09 10.24 -14.01
N VAL A 165 12.69 9.13 -14.66
CA VAL A 165 11.29 8.74 -14.82
C VAL A 165 10.64 8.42 -13.48
N PHE A 166 11.33 7.67 -12.62
CA PHE A 166 10.84 7.37 -11.29
C PHE A 166 10.65 8.64 -10.44
N PHE A 167 11.58 9.60 -10.55
CA PHE A 167 11.44 10.91 -9.90
C PHE A 167 10.19 11.68 -10.40
N CYS A 168 9.89 11.63 -11.70
CA CYS A 168 8.65 12.19 -12.25
C CYS A 168 7.40 11.54 -11.61
N VAL A 169 7.40 10.22 -11.42
CA VAL A 169 6.29 9.51 -10.78
C VAL A 169 6.13 9.94 -9.31
N LEU A 170 7.22 10.07 -8.55
CA LEU A 170 7.15 10.55 -7.16
C LEU A 170 6.59 11.97 -7.07
N SER A 171 6.90 12.84 -8.06
CA SER A 171 6.34 14.18 -8.14
C SER A 171 4.84 14.16 -8.46
N LEU A 172 4.39 13.28 -9.36
CA LEU A 172 2.96 13.08 -9.66
C LEU A 172 2.17 12.54 -8.47
N LEU A 173 2.82 11.76 -7.59
CA LEU A 173 2.25 11.29 -6.32
C LEU A 173 2.23 12.37 -5.23
N CYS A 174 2.74 13.56 -5.52
CA CYS A 174 2.88 14.66 -4.54
C CYS A 174 3.62 14.25 -3.27
N CYS A 175 4.59 13.33 -3.38
CA CYS A 175 5.39 12.91 -2.24
C CYS A 175 6.18 14.09 -1.66
N SER A 176 6.27 14.15 -0.33
CA SER A 176 7.08 15.17 0.35
C SER A 176 8.56 15.06 -0.04
N LYS A 177 9.27 16.18 0.03
CA LYS A 177 10.70 16.23 -0.29
C LYS A 177 11.52 15.19 0.48
N THR A 178 11.17 14.96 1.75
CA THR A 178 11.84 13.97 2.62
C THR A 178 11.66 12.55 2.07
N VAL A 179 10.44 12.17 1.70
CA VAL A 179 10.13 10.86 1.11
C VAL A 179 10.88 10.67 -0.21
N VAL A 180 10.88 11.70 -1.07
CA VAL A 180 11.59 11.66 -2.35
C VAL A 180 13.10 11.44 -2.14
N MET A 181 13.72 12.17 -1.19
CA MET A 181 15.14 12.01 -0.84
C MET A 181 15.43 10.58 -0.38
N GLU A 182 14.56 10.02 0.45
CA GLU A 182 14.70 8.67 0.97
C GLU A 182 14.53 7.58 -0.11
N LEU A 183 13.50 7.67 -0.95
CA LEU A 183 13.23 6.67 -2.00
C LEU A 183 14.24 6.75 -3.16
N MET A 184 14.79 7.93 -3.42
CA MET A 184 15.80 8.16 -4.45
C MET A 184 17.24 7.94 -3.94
N ASP A 185 17.44 7.76 -2.63
CA ASP A 185 18.75 7.74 -1.97
C ASP A 185 19.63 8.95 -2.38
N ALA A 186 19.03 10.14 -2.34
CA ALA A 186 19.61 11.35 -2.89
C ALA A 186 19.50 12.54 -1.94
N THR A 187 20.48 13.43 -1.99
CA THR A 187 20.44 14.69 -1.26
C THR A 187 19.52 15.71 -1.94
N SER A 188 19.09 16.73 -1.19
CA SER A 188 18.28 17.83 -1.72
C SER A 188 18.91 18.48 -2.96
N ASP A 189 20.23 18.70 -2.94
CA ASP A 189 20.93 19.33 -4.07
C ASP A 189 21.04 18.42 -5.28
N ALA A 190 21.20 17.10 -5.05
CA ALA A 190 21.15 16.10 -6.12
C ALA A 190 19.79 16.07 -6.79
N LEU A 191 18.69 16.15 -6.02
CA LEU A 191 17.32 16.22 -6.56
C LEU A 191 17.08 17.52 -7.35
N LYS A 192 17.57 18.65 -6.86
CA LYS A 192 17.50 19.94 -7.58
C LYS A 192 18.25 19.87 -8.91
N THR A 193 19.44 19.33 -8.90
CA THR A 193 20.26 19.13 -10.13
C THR A 193 19.54 18.20 -11.10
N ARG A 194 18.93 17.10 -10.60
CA ARG A 194 18.16 16.16 -11.39
C ARG A 194 16.92 16.83 -12.01
N LYS A 195 16.15 17.61 -11.23
CA LYS A 195 15.00 18.37 -11.73
C LYS A 195 15.39 19.30 -12.88
N ASN A 196 16.49 20.04 -12.74
CA ASN A 196 17.02 20.91 -13.79
C ASN A 196 17.44 20.12 -15.05
N ARG A 197 18.07 18.95 -14.89
CA ARG A 197 18.43 18.09 -16.01
C ARG A 197 17.21 17.55 -16.75
N ILE A 198 16.17 17.16 -16.02
CA ILE A 198 14.89 16.70 -16.59
C ILE A 198 14.22 17.84 -17.36
N LYS A 199 14.21 19.05 -16.82
CA LYS A 199 13.68 20.24 -17.51
C LYS A 199 14.28 20.45 -18.89
N ASN A 200 15.57 20.18 -19.05
CA ASN A 200 16.27 20.33 -20.34
C ASN A 200 16.03 19.16 -21.30
N LYS A 201 15.37 18.08 -20.87
CA LYS A 201 15.16 16.86 -21.66
C LYS A 201 13.69 16.58 -21.96
N MET A 202 12.80 17.41 -21.45
CA MET A 202 11.35 17.24 -21.51
C MET A 202 10.68 18.53 -21.98
N ASP A 203 9.52 18.41 -22.64
CA ASP A 203 8.72 19.56 -23.03
C ASP A 203 8.30 20.39 -21.81
N ALA A 204 8.36 21.73 -21.94
CA ALA A 204 8.05 22.64 -20.84
C ALA A 204 6.64 22.42 -20.26
N GLN A 205 5.64 22.14 -21.10
CA GLN A 205 4.26 21.89 -20.66
C GLN A 205 4.16 20.61 -19.82
N ILE A 206 4.84 19.54 -20.22
CA ILE A 206 4.84 18.28 -19.49
C ILE A 206 5.65 18.44 -18.19
N PHE A 207 6.78 19.15 -18.24
CA PHE A 207 7.56 19.45 -17.06
C PHE A 207 6.75 20.21 -16.00
N GLU A 208 6.04 21.25 -16.39
CA GLU A 208 5.17 22.02 -15.49
C GLU A 208 4.01 21.15 -14.91
N ARG A 209 3.47 20.23 -15.72
CA ARG A 209 2.45 19.30 -15.25
C ARG A 209 3.01 18.33 -14.18
N VAL A 210 4.24 17.84 -14.36
CA VAL A 210 4.86 16.88 -13.45
C VAL A 210 5.38 17.55 -12.17
N PHE A 211 5.94 18.75 -12.29
CA PHE A 211 6.66 19.42 -11.19
C PHE A 211 6.05 20.76 -10.74
N GLY A 212 4.99 21.24 -11.41
CA GLY A 212 4.39 22.53 -11.12
C GLY A 212 3.42 22.54 -9.94
N VAL A 213 3.03 21.38 -9.43
CA VAL A 213 2.12 21.22 -8.27
C VAL A 213 2.82 21.55 -6.94
N ASP A 214 4.15 21.67 -6.94
CA ASP A 214 4.98 21.92 -5.74
C ASP A 214 4.91 23.36 -5.16
N ASN A 215 4.03 24.23 -5.64
CA ASN A 215 3.95 25.63 -5.21
C ASN A 215 2.67 25.99 -4.41
N GLN A 216 2.06 25.01 -3.70
CA GLN A 216 1.04 25.35 -2.70
C GLN A 216 1.35 24.76 -1.33
#